data_e04ee3b340c28e64f01345bff41e4843
#
_entry.id   e04ee3b340c28e64f01345bff41e4843
#
_cell.length_a   1.000
_cell.length_b   1.000
_cell.length_c   1.000
_cell.angle_alpha   90.00
_cell.angle_beta   90.00
_cell.angle_gamma   90.00
#
_symmetry.space_group_name_H-M   'P 1'
#
loop_
_entity.id
_entity.type
_entity.pdbx_description
1 polymer ?
#
loop_
_entity_poly.entity_id
_entity_poly.type
_entity_poly.pdbx_seq_one_letter_code
_entity_poly.pdbx_strand_id
1 'polypeptide(L)'
;MNRLYDSQARSGRSPPPLSGSSQLCQTLDSAAELMMVHGDFQTAFDTCDAGLESMGQLEAEDNRCAELKAGFCMIGIQALAELNRWREVFSWVMQHYEHQEHVPAKIMQLCILLHSKVGAPAVMQEASRVWLNCPSNVGASGFRSVAELYLLHVLVPLGHLEEARELVASEVGCVAFTEEQRQTALDVVEEKARQSQEDPKNPGDALDAKIAAHPASTQGVLKFPPFMHHKNLH
;
A
#
# COMPACT_ATOMS: atom_id res chain seq x y z
N MET A 1 31.15 71.81 4.56
CA MET A 1 31.54 70.36 4.65
C MET A 1 30.30 69.54 4.93
N ASN A 2 29.62 69.11 3.87
CA ASN A 2 28.42 68.23 3.93
C ASN A 2 28.84 66.80 3.54
N ARG A 3 28.69 65.87 4.47
CA ARG A 3 28.79 64.43 4.17
C ARG A 3 27.39 63.90 3.93
N LEU A 4 27.12 63.54 2.70
CA LEU A 4 25.95 62.78 2.27
C LEU A 4 26.07 61.36 2.80
N TYR A 5 25.08 60.90 3.56
CA TYR A 5 24.89 59.52 3.91
C TYR A 5 24.17 58.84 2.77
N ASP A 6 24.89 57.97 2.07
CA ASP A 6 24.36 57.12 1.01
C ASP A 6 23.69 55.89 1.67
N SER A 7 22.36 55.92 1.71
CA SER A 7 21.57 54.76 2.16
C SER A 7 21.41 53.78 1.02
N GLN A 8 22.31 52.78 0.97
CA GLN A 8 22.14 51.65 0.10
C GLN A 8 20.92 50.83 0.54
N ALA A 9 19.84 50.93 -0.23
CA ALA A 9 18.69 50.05 -0.18
C ALA A 9 19.15 48.62 -0.50
N ARG A 10 19.12 47.73 0.49
CA ARG A 10 19.29 46.31 0.31
C ARG A 10 18.10 45.80 -0.51
N SER A 11 18.35 45.57 -1.81
CA SER A 11 17.47 44.89 -2.70
C SER A 11 17.22 43.49 -2.14
N GLY A 12 16.02 43.24 -1.63
CA GLY A 12 15.57 41.93 -1.21
C GLY A 12 15.50 41.01 -2.45
N ARG A 13 16.50 40.19 -2.63
CA ARG A 13 16.43 39.08 -3.59
C ARG A 13 15.40 38.08 -3.02
N SER A 14 14.26 38.00 -3.66
CA SER A 14 13.34 36.87 -3.47
C SER A 14 14.12 35.57 -3.73
N PRO A 15 13.97 34.53 -2.88
CA PRO A 15 14.61 33.25 -3.14
C PRO A 15 14.16 32.74 -4.54
N PRO A 16 15.05 32.07 -5.27
CA PRO A 16 14.69 31.51 -6.57
C PRO A 16 13.52 30.54 -6.41
N PRO A 17 12.61 30.43 -7.38
CA PRO A 17 11.51 29.48 -7.32
C PRO A 17 12.09 28.08 -7.15
N LEU A 18 11.58 27.35 -6.18
CA LEU A 18 11.97 25.96 -5.92
C LEU A 18 11.70 25.14 -7.19
N SER A 19 12.62 24.22 -7.53
CA SER A 19 12.36 23.28 -8.62
C SER A 19 11.10 22.48 -8.29
N GLY A 20 10.30 22.08 -9.30
CA GLY A 20 9.05 21.33 -9.10
C GLY A 20 9.21 20.10 -8.19
N SER A 21 10.33 19.39 -8.32
CA SER A 21 10.70 18.26 -7.48
C SER A 21 10.89 18.64 -5.99
N SER A 22 11.48 19.82 -5.70
CA SER A 22 11.65 20.33 -4.33
C SER A 22 10.30 20.70 -3.70
N GLN A 23 9.38 21.22 -4.48
CA GLN A 23 8.03 21.57 -4.03
C GLN A 23 7.23 20.29 -3.71
N LEU A 24 7.32 19.25 -4.53
CA LEU A 24 6.68 17.96 -4.28
C LEU A 24 7.21 17.27 -3.01
N CYS A 25 8.53 17.35 -2.73
CA CYS A 25 9.09 16.86 -1.48
C CYS A 25 8.46 17.58 -0.26
N GLN A 26 8.35 18.90 -0.31
CA GLN A 26 7.72 19.67 0.77
C GLN A 26 6.24 19.32 0.95
N THR A 27 5.52 19.09 -0.16
CA THR A 27 4.11 18.66 -0.11
C THR A 27 4.00 17.28 0.53
N LEU A 28 4.91 16.34 0.22
CA LEU A 28 4.94 15.02 0.82
C LEU A 28 5.24 15.08 2.33
N ASP A 29 6.20 15.92 2.73
CA ASP A 29 6.55 16.15 4.15
C ASP A 29 5.34 16.74 4.90
N SER A 30 4.63 17.69 4.29
CA SER A 30 3.41 18.27 4.87
C SER A 30 2.30 17.23 5.03
N ALA A 31 2.07 16.38 4.03
CA ALA A 31 1.09 15.30 4.13
C ALA A 31 1.45 14.32 5.26
N ALA A 32 2.73 13.99 5.40
CA ALA A 32 3.21 13.14 6.49
C ALA A 32 3.01 13.78 7.87
N GLU A 33 3.26 15.08 8.02
CA GLU A 33 3.02 15.83 9.26
C GLU A 33 1.52 15.85 9.62
N LEU A 34 0.66 16.16 8.66
CA LEU A 34 -0.80 16.12 8.83
C LEU A 34 -1.27 14.74 9.31
N MET A 35 -0.75 13.69 8.69
CA MET A 35 -1.09 12.30 9.02
C MET A 35 -0.60 11.92 10.42
N MET A 36 0.67 12.16 10.73
CA MET A 36 1.36 11.57 11.89
C MET A 36 1.31 12.44 13.14
N VAL A 37 1.31 13.77 12.98
CA VAL A 37 1.38 14.73 14.10
C VAL A 37 0.01 15.29 14.41
N HIS A 38 -0.73 15.70 13.40
CA HIS A 38 -2.00 16.38 13.58
C HIS A 38 -3.21 15.41 13.59
N GLY A 39 -3.08 14.20 13.02
CA GLY A 39 -4.19 13.26 12.86
C GLY A 39 -5.28 13.80 11.93
N ASP A 40 -4.95 14.77 11.08
CA ASP A 40 -5.87 15.32 10.09
C ASP A 40 -5.81 14.48 8.80
N PHE A 41 -6.45 13.33 8.85
CA PHE A 41 -6.41 12.32 7.80
C PHE A 41 -7.06 12.81 6.51
N GLN A 42 -8.10 13.64 6.59
CA GLN A 42 -8.74 14.15 5.38
C GLN A 42 -7.81 15.12 4.65
N THR A 43 -7.24 16.10 5.36
CA THR A 43 -6.30 17.05 4.74
C THR A 43 -5.02 16.35 4.26
N ALA A 44 -4.55 15.32 4.99
CA ALA A 44 -3.42 14.50 4.55
C ALA A 44 -3.73 13.78 3.23
N PHE A 45 -4.91 13.18 3.09
CA PHE A 45 -5.36 12.53 1.86
C PHE A 45 -5.45 13.54 0.70
N ASP A 46 -6.15 14.67 0.91
CA ASP A 46 -6.32 15.70 -0.11
C ASP A 46 -4.97 16.27 -0.57
N THR A 47 -4.00 16.40 0.35
CA THR A 47 -2.63 16.84 0.04
C THR A 47 -1.90 15.80 -0.82
N CYS A 48 -2.08 14.51 -0.54
CA CYS A 48 -1.50 13.42 -1.34
C CYS A 48 -2.09 13.40 -2.75
N ASP A 49 -3.41 13.52 -2.87
CA ASP A 49 -4.13 13.49 -4.14
C ASP A 49 -3.69 14.65 -5.04
N ALA A 50 -3.66 15.87 -4.49
CA ALA A 50 -3.16 17.06 -5.20
C ALA A 50 -1.68 16.93 -5.60
N GLY A 51 -0.84 16.32 -4.75
CA GLY A 51 0.56 16.03 -5.05
C GLY A 51 0.71 15.09 -6.25
N LEU A 52 -0.09 14.03 -6.29
CA LEU A 52 -0.10 13.04 -7.40
C LEU A 52 -0.62 13.64 -8.70
N GLU A 53 -1.67 14.47 -8.66
CA GLU A 53 -2.17 15.19 -9.82
C GLU A 53 -1.11 16.15 -10.40
N SER A 54 -0.39 16.86 -9.51
CA SER A 54 0.69 17.77 -9.92
C SER A 54 1.85 17.03 -10.58
N MET A 55 2.11 15.78 -10.18
CA MET A 55 3.15 14.95 -10.80
C MET A 55 2.79 14.54 -12.23
N GLY A 56 1.53 14.29 -12.53
CA GLY A 56 1.06 13.96 -13.88
C GLY A 56 1.30 15.07 -14.91
N GLN A 57 1.54 16.30 -14.45
CA GLN A 57 1.85 17.46 -15.30
C GLN A 57 3.36 17.66 -15.53
N LEU A 58 4.20 16.93 -14.77
CA LEU A 58 5.65 17.00 -14.91
C LEU A 58 6.13 15.83 -15.76
N GLU A 59 6.58 16.10 -16.99
CA GLU A 59 7.17 15.11 -17.90
C GLU A 59 8.55 14.59 -17.41
N ALA A 60 8.64 14.11 -16.21
CA ALA A 60 9.91 13.64 -15.66
C ALA A 60 9.86 12.12 -15.42
N GLU A 61 10.42 11.35 -16.33
CA GLU A 61 10.80 9.94 -16.17
C GLU A 61 12.01 9.77 -15.21
N ASP A 62 12.04 10.48 -14.09
CA ASP A 62 13.14 10.39 -13.14
C ASP A 62 12.74 9.43 -11.99
N ASN A 63 13.68 8.57 -11.58
CA ASN A 63 13.51 7.62 -10.46
C ASN A 63 13.01 8.31 -9.17
N ARG A 64 13.36 9.58 -8.98
CA ARG A 64 12.87 10.42 -7.90
C ARG A 64 11.35 10.63 -7.95
N CYS A 65 10.80 10.79 -9.14
CA CYS A 65 9.35 10.93 -9.32
C CYS A 65 8.62 9.64 -8.93
N ALA A 66 9.17 8.48 -9.27
CA ALA A 66 8.61 7.19 -8.88
C ALA A 66 8.60 6.99 -7.35
N GLU A 67 9.68 7.41 -6.66
CA GLU A 67 9.76 7.35 -5.19
C GLU A 67 8.77 8.31 -4.52
N LEU A 68 8.64 9.54 -5.02
CA LEU A 68 7.67 10.51 -4.50
C LEU A 68 6.23 10.02 -4.73
N LYS A 69 5.94 9.50 -5.91
CA LYS A 69 4.64 8.90 -6.23
C LYS A 69 4.28 7.77 -5.26
N ALA A 70 5.22 6.86 -5.01
CA ALA A 70 5.04 5.79 -4.04
C ALA A 70 4.84 6.35 -2.61
N GLY A 71 5.57 7.40 -2.24
CA GLY A 71 5.42 8.09 -0.94
C GLY A 71 4.02 8.66 -0.75
N PHE A 72 3.51 9.43 -1.71
CA PHE A 72 2.14 9.96 -1.68
C PHE A 72 1.09 8.84 -1.61
N CYS A 73 1.24 7.79 -2.43
CA CYS A 73 0.33 6.65 -2.39
C CYS A 73 0.33 5.96 -1.02
N MET A 74 1.50 5.78 -0.38
CA MET A 74 1.57 5.16 0.95
C MET A 74 0.84 5.97 2.02
N ILE A 75 1.03 7.29 2.04
CA ILE A 75 0.33 8.17 3.00
C ILE A 75 -1.17 8.22 2.69
N GLY A 76 -1.55 8.36 1.43
CA GLY A 76 -2.94 8.39 1.01
C GLY A 76 -3.71 7.11 1.33
N ILE A 77 -3.10 5.93 1.16
CA ILE A 77 -3.67 4.64 1.58
C ILE A 77 -3.93 4.61 3.09
N GLN A 78 -2.96 5.06 3.88
CA GLN A 78 -3.08 5.10 5.33
C GLN A 78 -4.17 6.09 5.77
N ALA A 79 -4.22 7.27 5.15
CA ALA A 79 -5.25 8.27 5.42
C ALA A 79 -6.66 7.75 5.10
N LEU A 80 -6.85 7.11 3.94
CA LEU A 80 -8.13 6.47 3.57
C LEU A 80 -8.52 5.35 4.55
N ALA A 81 -7.56 4.58 5.04
CA ALA A 81 -7.80 3.54 6.03
C ALA A 81 -8.27 4.12 7.38
N GLU A 82 -7.63 5.21 7.86
CA GLU A 82 -8.02 5.91 9.10
C GLU A 82 -9.39 6.59 8.96
N LEU A 83 -9.73 7.08 7.76
CA LEU A 83 -11.05 7.62 7.43
C LEU A 83 -12.13 6.54 7.26
N ASN A 84 -11.80 5.27 7.44
CA ASN A 84 -12.68 4.12 7.19
C ASN A 84 -13.19 4.03 5.73
N ARG A 85 -12.43 4.59 4.79
CA ARG A 85 -12.69 4.58 3.34
C ARG A 85 -11.87 3.49 2.62
N TRP A 86 -11.59 2.39 3.27
CA TRP A 86 -10.75 1.30 2.78
C TRP A 86 -11.21 0.69 1.45
N ARG A 87 -12.53 0.74 1.16
CA ARG A 87 -13.09 0.23 -0.11
C ARG A 87 -12.60 1.02 -1.33
N GLU A 88 -12.22 2.26 -1.14
CA GLU A 88 -11.75 3.15 -2.20
C GLU A 88 -10.25 2.99 -2.48
N VAL A 89 -9.50 2.40 -1.55
CA VAL A 89 -8.03 2.36 -1.59
C VAL A 89 -7.49 1.80 -2.89
N PHE A 90 -7.91 0.59 -3.28
CA PHE A 90 -7.33 -0.05 -4.46
C PHE A 90 -7.73 0.67 -5.75
N SER A 91 -8.98 1.11 -5.88
CA SER A 91 -9.44 1.89 -7.04
C SER A 91 -8.72 3.24 -7.14
N TRP A 92 -8.45 3.90 -6.01
CA TRP A 92 -7.67 5.14 -5.98
C TRP A 92 -6.22 4.91 -6.39
N VAL A 93 -5.57 3.86 -5.90
CA VAL A 93 -4.21 3.49 -6.34
C VAL A 93 -4.17 3.28 -7.85
N MET A 94 -5.18 2.57 -8.41
CA MET A 94 -5.26 2.29 -9.84
C MET A 94 -5.52 3.53 -10.72
N GLN A 95 -5.97 4.66 -10.16
CA GLN A 95 -6.03 5.92 -10.90
C GLN A 95 -4.64 6.51 -11.19
N HIS A 96 -3.66 6.15 -10.38
CA HIS A 96 -2.29 6.66 -10.49
C HIS A 96 -1.34 5.68 -11.20
N TYR A 97 -1.68 4.39 -11.31
CA TYR A 97 -0.90 3.39 -12.02
C TYR A 97 -1.77 2.78 -13.13
N GLU A 98 -1.33 2.93 -14.37
CA GLU A 98 -2.09 2.49 -15.55
C GLU A 98 -2.43 1.00 -15.52
N HIS A 99 -1.51 0.19 -15.02
CA HIS A 99 -1.63 -1.25 -14.96
C HIS A 99 -1.23 -1.79 -13.58
N GLN A 100 -1.84 -2.90 -13.18
CA GLN A 100 -1.60 -3.54 -11.87
C GLN A 100 -0.15 -3.96 -11.69
N GLU A 101 0.50 -4.42 -12.75
CA GLU A 101 1.91 -4.83 -12.75
C GLU A 101 2.89 -3.67 -12.52
N HIS A 102 2.48 -2.43 -12.75
CA HIS A 102 3.32 -1.25 -12.51
C HIS A 102 3.25 -0.73 -11.07
N VAL A 103 2.35 -1.29 -10.26
CA VAL A 103 2.24 -0.91 -8.85
C VAL A 103 3.49 -1.37 -8.09
N PRO A 104 4.19 -0.47 -7.36
CA PRO A 104 5.36 -0.88 -6.58
C PRO A 104 5.03 -1.95 -5.53
N ALA A 105 5.96 -2.88 -5.30
CA ALA A 105 5.78 -3.98 -4.35
C ALA A 105 5.30 -3.52 -2.96
N LYS A 106 5.80 -2.40 -2.45
CA LYS A 106 5.40 -1.85 -1.14
C LYS A 106 3.92 -1.43 -1.12
N ILE A 107 3.44 -0.84 -2.21
CA ILE A 107 2.02 -0.45 -2.35
C ILE A 107 1.15 -1.69 -2.44
N MET A 108 1.55 -2.68 -3.24
CA MET A 108 0.84 -3.97 -3.35
C MET A 108 0.72 -4.67 -2.00
N GLN A 109 1.81 -4.75 -1.22
CA GLN A 109 1.82 -5.30 0.14
C GLN A 109 0.84 -4.57 1.06
N LEU A 110 0.84 -3.22 1.03
CA LEU A 110 -0.06 -2.41 1.83
C LEU A 110 -1.54 -2.70 1.49
N CYS A 111 -1.86 -2.76 0.20
CA CYS A 111 -3.22 -3.06 -0.27
C CYS A 111 -3.67 -4.46 0.16
N ILE A 112 -2.81 -5.50 0.02
CA ILE A 112 -3.13 -6.86 0.46
C ILE A 112 -3.42 -6.89 1.96
N LEU A 113 -2.52 -6.33 2.78
CA LEU A 113 -2.67 -6.32 4.24
C LEU A 113 -3.92 -5.58 4.69
N LEU A 114 -4.21 -4.42 4.09
CA LEU A 114 -5.40 -3.64 4.41
C LEU A 114 -6.67 -4.42 4.07
N HIS A 115 -6.81 -4.93 2.85
CA HIS A 115 -8.00 -5.65 2.42
C HIS A 115 -8.20 -6.96 3.19
N SER A 116 -7.12 -7.66 3.52
CA SER A 116 -7.18 -8.82 4.43
C SER A 116 -7.71 -8.44 5.81
N LYS A 117 -7.20 -7.35 6.39
CA LYS A 117 -7.58 -6.89 7.73
C LYS A 117 -9.04 -6.48 7.82
N VAL A 118 -9.59 -5.89 6.77
CA VAL A 118 -11.00 -5.48 6.72
C VAL A 118 -11.94 -6.58 6.22
N GLY A 119 -11.43 -7.80 6.04
CA GLY A 119 -12.25 -8.97 5.63
C GLY A 119 -12.66 -8.97 4.15
N ALA A 120 -11.92 -8.26 3.29
CA ALA A 120 -12.19 -8.17 1.86
C ALA A 120 -11.01 -8.65 0.99
N PRO A 121 -10.36 -9.80 1.27
CA PRO A 121 -9.16 -10.25 0.55
C PRO A 121 -9.41 -10.50 -0.95
N ALA A 122 -10.65 -10.81 -1.35
CA ALA A 122 -11.01 -11.06 -2.74
C ALA A 122 -10.69 -9.89 -3.69
N VAL A 123 -10.69 -8.65 -3.18
CA VAL A 123 -10.34 -7.45 -3.96
C VAL A 123 -8.91 -7.54 -4.52
N MET A 124 -8.02 -8.20 -3.79
CA MET A 124 -6.60 -8.29 -4.15
C MET A 124 -6.23 -9.54 -4.95
N GLN A 125 -7.16 -10.48 -5.17
CA GLN A 125 -6.85 -11.75 -5.81
C GLN A 125 -6.28 -11.59 -7.21
N GLU A 126 -7.02 -10.96 -8.10
CA GLU A 126 -6.59 -10.80 -9.49
C GLU A 126 -5.38 -9.87 -9.62
N ALA A 127 -5.40 -8.76 -8.88
CA ALA A 127 -4.30 -7.79 -8.91
C ALA A 127 -2.96 -8.42 -8.48
N SER A 128 -2.97 -9.20 -7.39
CA SER A 128 -1.77 -9.88 -6.91
C SER A 128 -1.30 -10.97 -7.87
N ARG A 129 -2.24 -11.72 -8.45
CA ARG A 129 -1.94 -12.75 -9.46
C ARG A 129 -1.26 -12.15 -10.69
N VAL A 130 -1.82 -11.08 -11.26
CA VAL A 130 -1.25 -10.38 -12.42
C VAL A 130 0.13 -9.82 -12.09
N TRP A 131 0.27 -9.19 -10.93
CA TRP A 131 1.53 -8.59 -10.50
C TRP A 131 2.65 -9.62 -10.34
N LEU A 132 2.36 -10.78 -9.72
CA LEU A 132 3.33 -11.85 -9.49
C LEU A 132 3.76 -12.57 -10.77
N ASN A 133 2.87 -12.65 -11.76
CA ASN A 133 3.17 -13.28 -13.05
C ASN A 133 3.84 -12.33 -14.06
N CYS A 134 4.04 -11.05 -13.70
CA CYS A 134 4.74 -10.11 -14.56
C CYS A 134 6.26 -10.32 -14.47
N PRO A 135 6.97 -10.63 -15.59
CA PRO A 135 8.41 -10.90 -15.58
C PRO A 135 9.25 -9.74 -15.03
N SER A 136 8.81 -8.48 -15.23
CA SER A 136 9.52 -7.30 -14.74
C SER A 136 9.54 -7.20 -13.19
N ASN A 137 8.61 -7.86 -12.52
CA ASN A 137 8.48 -7.83 -11.06
C ASN A 137 9.29 -8.91 -10.33
N VAL A 138 9.74 -9.95 -11.03
CA VAL A 138 10.49 -11.08 -10.45
C VAL A 138 11.75 -10.63 -9.69
N GLY A 139 12.45 -9.60 -10.23
CA GLY A 139 13.63 -9.00 -9.57
C GLY A 139 13.31 -7.86 -8.60
N ALA A 140 12.03 -7.50 -8.41
CA ALA A 140 11.66 -6.36 -7.58
C ALA A 140 11.95 -6.62 -6.09
N SER A 141 12.49 -5.61 -5.42
CA SER A 141 12.62 -5.64 -3.96
C SER A 141 11.22 -5.76 -3.34
N GLY A 142 10.97 -6.88 -2.65
CA GLY A 142 9.66 -7.18 -2.05
C GLY A 142 8.81 -8.20 -2.82
N PHE A 143 9.28 -8.75 -3.95
CA PHE A 143 8.58 -9.80 -4.69
C PHE A 143 8.17 -10.98 -3.81
N ARG A 144 9.13 -11.48 -3.01
CA ARG A 144 8.90 -12.58 -2.06
C ARG A 144 7.79 -12.25 -1.05
N SER A 145 7.81 -11.03 -0.51
CA SER A 145 6.81 -10.60 0.46
C SER A 145 5.41 -10.48 -0.17
N VAL A 146 5.31 -10.03 -1.42
CA VAL A 146 4.02 -10.01 -2.13
C VAL A 146 3.50 -11.42 -2.35
N ALA A 147 4.36 -12.38 -2.76
CA ALA A 147 3.97 -13.78 -2.94
C ALA A 147 3.51 -14.42 -1.62
N GLU A 148 4.22 -14.19 -0.53
CA GLU A 148 3.86 -14.66 0.81
C GLU A 148 2.53 -14.09 1.28
N LEU A 149 2.35 -12.78 1.13
CA LEU A 149 1.09 -12.11 1.51
C LEU A 149 -0.09 -12.57 0.64
N TYR A 150 0.13 -12.77 -0.65
CA TYR A 150 -0.90 -13.30 -1.54
C TYR A 150 -1.35 -14.69 -1.12
N LEU A 151 -0.39 -15.58 -0.83
CA LEU A 151 -0.69 -16.92 -0.32
C LEU A 151 -1.48 -16.88 0.99
N LEU A 152 -0.92 -16.21 2.01
CA LEU A 152 -1.42 -16.29 3.40
C LEU A 152 -2.61 -15.37 3.69
N HIS A 153 -2.72 -14.24 3.01
CA HIS A 153 -3.73 -13.22 3.28
C HIS A 153 -4.80 -13.10 2.21
N VAL A 154 -4.64 -13.78 1.07
CA VAL A 154 -5.65 -13.78 0.01
C VAL A 154 -6.13 -15.21 -0.26
N LEU A 155 -5.28 -16.11 -0.78
CA LEU A 155 -5.71 -17.42 -1.22
C LEU A 155 -6.23 -18.32 -0.08
N VAL A 156 -5.44 -18.43 1.00
CA VAL A 156 -5.81 -19.29 2.15
C VAL A 156 -7.09 -18.80 2.84
N PRO A 157 -7.29 -17.50 3.14
CA PRO A 157 -8.55 -17.03 3.72
C PRO A 157 -9.76 -17.16 2.80
N LEU A 158 -9.57 -17.09 1.48
CA LEU A 158 -10.66 -17.31 0.52
C LEU A 158 -11.00 -18.81 0.32
N GLY A 159 -10.18 -19.73 0.85
CA GLY A 159 -10.33 -21.15 0.63
C GLY A 159 -9.90 -21.62 -0.76
N HIS A 160 -9.14 -20.83 -1.49
CA HIS A 160 -8.60 -21.15 -2.82
C HIS A 160 -7.34 -22.03 -2.69
N LEU A 161 -7.51 -23.18 -2.06
CA LEU A 161 -6.40 -24.04 -1.63
C LEU A 161 -5.68 -24.70 -2.80
N GLU A 162 -6.38 -25.03 -3.90
CA GLU A 162 -5.72 -25.54 -5.10
C GLU A 162 -4.84 -24.48 -5.76
N GLU A 163 -5.34 -23.25 -5.91
CA GLU A 163 -4.57 -22.12 -6.43
C GLU A 163 -3.36 -21.82 -5.53
N ALA A 164 -3.52 -21.97 -4.21
CA ALA A 164 -2.43 -21.84 -3.25
C ALA A 164 -1.33 -22.90 -3.44
N ARG A 165 -1.70 -24.17 -3.68
CA ARG A 165 -0.74 -25.25 -4.00
C ARG A 165 -0.04 -24.99 -5.34
N GLU A 166 -0.80 -24.60 -6.36
CA GLU A 166 -0.25 -24.24 -7.67
C GLU A 166 0.75 -23.07 -7.56
N LEU A 167 0.45 -22.02 -6.79
CA LEU A 167 1.37 -20.92 -6.57
C LEU A 167 2.69 -21.40 -5.98
N VAL A 168 2.67 -22.24 -4.93
CA VAL A 168 3.87 -22.76 -4.27
C VAL A 168 4.69 -23.66 -5.20
N ALA A 169 4.05 -24.45 -6.06
CA ALA A 169 4.70 -25.35 -7.01
C ALA A 169 5.18 -24.65 -8.30
N SER A 170 4.68 -23.44 -8.59
CA SER A 170 4.96 -22.69 -9.81
C SER A 170 6.37 -22.11 -9.84
N GLU A 171 6.75 -21.53 -11.00
CA GLU A 171 7.97 -20.75 -11.14
C GLU A 171 8.01 -19.57 -10.17
N VAL A 172 6.87 -18.89 -9.96
CA VAL A 172 6.73 -17.83 -8.96
C VAL A 172 7.09 -18.32 -7.57
N GLY A 173 6.58 -19.47 -7.16
CA GLY A 173 6.88 -20.09 -5.88
C GLY A 173 8.35 -20.49 -5.74
N CYS A 174 8.96 -21.01 -6.81
CA CYS A 174 10.38 -21.37 -6.83
C CYS A 174 11.31 -20.15 -6.65
N VAL A 175 10.92 -18.99 -7.19
CA VAL A 175 11.67 -17.74 -7.02
C VAL A 175 11.40 -17.09 -5.67
N ALA A 176 10.13 -17.12 -5.23
CA ALA A 176 9.72 -16.42 -4.01
C ALA A 176 10.13 -17.15 -2.73
N PHE A 177 10.15 -18.48 -2.71
CA PHE A 177 10.32 -19.27 -1.48
C PHE A 177 11.53 -20.20 -1.58
N THR A 178 12.22 -20.39 -0.48
CA THR A 178 13.18 -21.50 -0.33
C THR A 178 12.42 -22.83 -0.27
N GLU A 179 13.13 -23.97 -0.46
CA GLU A 179 12.51 -25.30 -0.36
C GLU A 179 11.82 -25.52 0.99
N GLU A 180 12.47 -25.11 2.07
CA GLU A 180 11.92 -25.20 3.42
C GLU A 180 10.67 -24.34 3.60
N GLN A 181 10.67 -23.11 3.03
CA GLN A 181 9.50 -22.24 3.05
C GLN A 181 8.35 -22.79 2.21
N ARG A 182 8.64 -23.42 1.07
CA ARG A 182 7.61 -24.08 0.25
C ARG A 182 6.94 -25.22 1.00
N GLN A 183 7.74 -26.06 1.67
CA GLN A 183 7.19 -27.15 2.48
C GLN A 183 6.30 -26.58 3.61
N THR A 184 6.77 -25.58 4.34
CA THR A 184 5.98 -24.92 5.38
C THR A 184 4.68 -24.33 4.84
N ALA A 185 4.73 -23.71 3.66
CA ALA A 185 3.54 -23.14 3.01
C ALA A 185 2.53 -24.24 2.62
N LEU A 186 3.01 -25.37 2.10
CA LEU A 186 2.14 -26.52 1.80
C LEU A 186 1.50 -27.09 3.06
N ASP A 187 2.24 -27.22 4.15
CA ASP A 187 1.72 -27.70 5.44
C ASP A 187 0.59 -26.79 5.95
N VAL A 188 0.72 -25.46 5.81
CA VAL A 188 -0.33 -24.50 6.16
C VAL A 188 -1.57 -24.68 5.30
N VAL A 189 -1.41 -24.88 3.98
CA VAL A 189 -2.52 -25.10 3.03
C VAL A 189 -3.25 -26.42 3.34
N GLU A 190 -2.51 -27.49 3.63
CA GLU A 190 -3.08 -28.80 3.98
C GLU A 190 -3.81 -28.78 5.32
N GLU A 191 -3.26 -28.10 6.32
CA GLU A 191 -3.93 -27.90 7.60
C GLU A 191 -5.26 -27.17 7.41
N LYS A 192 -5.27 -26.12 6.59
CA LYS A 192 -6.50 -25.38 6.29
C LYS A 192 -7.52 -26.24 5.53
N ALA A 193 -7.06 -27.12 4.62
CA ALA A 193 -7.92 -28.05 3.90
C ALA A 193 -8.59 -29.04 4.88
N ARG A 194 -7.85 -29.58 5.86
CA ARG A 194 -8.41 -30.48 6.88
C ARG A 194 -9.46 -29.77 7.74
N GLN A 195 -9.16 -28.56 8.22
CA GLN A 195 -10.11 -27.77 9.01
C GLN A 195 -11.42 -27.50 8.27
N SER A 196 -11.34 -27.24 6.96
CA SER A 196 -12.53 -27.00 6.13
C SER A 196 -13.38 -28.26 5.89
N GLN A 197 -12.80 -29.46 6.04
CA GLN A 197 -13.53 -30.74 5.93
C GLN A 197 -14.16 -31.18 7.27
N GLU A 198 -13.57 -30.77 8.40
CA GLU A 198 -14.06 -31.12 9.75
C GLU A 198 -15.21 -30.23 10.20
N ASP A 199 -15.45 -29.06 9.58
CA ASP A 199 -16.59 -28.16 9.84
C ASP A 199 -17.59 -28.20 8.66
N PRO A 200 -18.39 -29.26 8.49
CA PRO A 200 -19.48 -29.28 7.53
C PRO A 200 -20.59 -28.38 8.09
N LYS A 201 -20.51 -27.06 7.83
CA LYS A 201 -21.63 -26.14 8.07
C LYS A 201 -22.84 -26.65 7.30
N ASN A 202 -23.80 -27.17 8.06
CA ASN A 202 -25.13 -27.52 7.59
C ASN A 202 -25.71 -26.31 6.82
N PRO A 203 -26.10 -26.43 5.52
CA PRO A 203 -26.58 -25.31 4.72
C PRO A 203 -27.89 -24.68 5.20
N GLY A 204 -28.51 -25.24 6.27
CA GLY A 204 -29.84 -24.87 6.75
C GLY A 204 -29.91 -23.63 7.67
N ASP A 205 -28.83 -23.26 8.35
CA ASP A 205 -28.89 -22.22 9.40
C ASP A 205 -28.39 -20.83 8.97
N ALA A 206 -28.00 -20.65 7.70
CA ALA A 206 -27.39 -19.39 7.24
C ALA A 206 -28.40 -18.28 6.88
N LEU A 207 -29.72 -18.53 6.89
CA LEU A 207 -30.72 -17.51 6.55
C LEU A 207 -31.21 -16.67 7.75
N ASP A 208 -31.18 -17.22 8.98
CA ASP A 208 -31.76 -16.51 10.13
C ASP A 208 -30.76 -15.66 10.93
N ALA A 209 -29.44 -15.82 10.71
CA ALA A 209 -28.42 -15.07 11.42
C ALA A 209 -28.11 -13.68 10.84
N LYS A 210 -28.69 -13.30 9.69
CA LYS A 210 -28.36 -12.05 8.97
C LYS A 210 -29.18 -10.82 9.35
N ILE A 211 -30.15 -10.96 10.30
CA ILE A 211 -31.06 -9.87 10.68
C ILE A 211 -30.77 -9.29 12.08
N ALA A 212 -29.89 -9.88 12.88
CA ALA A 212 -29.76 -9.50 14.29
C ALA A 212 -28.35 -9.18 14.77
N ALA A 213 -27.48 -8.53 13.99
CA ALA A 213 -26.20 -8.03 14.50
C ALA A 213 -25.77 -6.73 13.85
N HIS A 214 -26.34 -5.62 14.30
CA HIS A 214 -25.65 -4.36 14.40
C HIS A 214 -25.19 -4.19 15.84
N PRO A 215 -23.91 -4.25 16.14
CA PRO A 215 -23.38 -3.55 17.31
C PRO A 215 -22.62 -2.31 16.86
N ALA A 216 -22.98 -1.24 17.53
CA ALA A 216 -22.32 0.04 17.51
C ALA A 216 -20.84 -0.07 17.89
N SER A 217 -20.05 0.76 17.18
CA SER A 217 -18.87 1.46 17.70
C SER A 217 -17.92 0.66 18.62
N THR A 218 -16.81 0.22 18.01
CA THR A 218 -15.55 0.17 18.75
C THR A 218 -14.51 0.84 17.86
N GLN A 219 -14.15 2.07 18.23
CA GLN A 219 -12.99 2.80 17.74
C GLN A 219 -11.72 2.00 18.09
N GLY A 220 -11.31 1.12 17.21
CA GLY A 220 -10.02 0.49 17.25
C GLY A 220 -9.08 1.21 16.26
N VAL A 221 -8.31 2.17 16.80
CA VAL A 221 -7.20 2.82 16.08
C VAL A 221 -6.34 1.75 15.44
N LEU A 222 -6.29 1.75 14.11
CA LEU A 222 -5.42 0.92 13.29
C LEU A 222 -3.96 1.35 13.51
N LYS A 223 -3.31 0.85 14.57
CA LYS A 223 -1.87 1.05 14.75
C LYS A 223 -1.11 0.20 13.74
N PHE A 224 -0.71 0.80 12.62
CA PHE A 224 0.37 0.26 11.80
C PHE A 224 1.68 0.35 12.60
N PRO A 225 2.56 -0.69 12.55
CA PRO A 225 3.87 -0.58 13.16
C PRO A 225 4.64 0.59 12.53
N PRO A 226 5.38 1.40 13.34
CA PRO A 226 6.14 2.50 12.81
C PRO A 226 7.16 1.98 11.80
N PHE A 227 7.26 2.66 10.67
CA PHE A 227 8.22 2.41 9.60
C PHE A 227 9.62 2.28 10.19
N MET A 228 10.23 1.09 10.12
CA MET A 228 11.64 0.93 10.44
C MET A 228 12.47 1.74 9.42
N HIS A 229 13.04 2.83 9.89
CA HIS A 229 14.13 3.51 9.23
C HIS A 229 15.31 2.53 9.13
N HIS A 230 15.48 1.85 8.01
CA HIS A 230 16.76 1.28 7.66
C HIS A 230 17.72 2.44 7.32
N LYS A 231 18.45 2.88 8.34
CA LYS A 231 19.72 3.57 8.14
C LYS A 231 20.69 2.55 7.55
N ASN A 232 20.87 2.57 6.25
CA ASN A 232 22.09 2.05 5.65
C ASN A 232 23.15 3.15 5.70
N LEU A 233 23.96 3.10 6.76
CA LEU A 233 25.32 3.63 6.80
C LEU A 233 26.23 2.53 6.22
N HIS A 234 26.79 2.78 5.08
CA HIS A 234 28.15 2.60 4.53
C HIS A 234 28.08 2.44 3.02
#